data_aeb810566170d9ea39650bbae5173e8a
#
_entry.id   aeb810566170d9ea39650bbae5173e8a
#
_cell.length_a   1.000
_cell.length_b   1.000
_cell.length_c   1.000
_cell.angle_alpha   90.00
_cell.angle_beta   90.00
_cell.angle_gamma   90.00
#
_symmetry.space_group_name_H-M   'P 1'
#
loop_
_entity.id
_entity.type
_entity.pdbx_description
1 polymer ?
#
loop_
_entity_poly.entity_id
_entity_poly.type
_entity_poly.pdbx_seq_one_letter_code
_entity_poly.pdbx_strand_id
1 'polypeptide(L)'
;EKEFPRIKLNGQCYFPGRPQNRIVCRHIAAQYINDIYQNVDYKPHQDDYSSAEKFLTHFNKKCKNQTLALVSSRPEGRCVAACGDFGLVMKAYFDKMESNGISVMAAILLVDNHALTVRLRIKNTTEGCTHYVVSVYDPNVTNDKIRIMSESKEDIKHYSLMDFMNVDY
;
A
#
# COMPACT_ATOMS: atom_id res chain seq x y z
N GLU A 1 -25.91 4.69 -8.39
CA GLU A 1 -24.44 4.76 -8.27
C GLU A 1 -23.84 4.10 -9.50
N LYS A 2 -22.97 4.83 -10.22
CA LYS A 2 -22.21 4.22 -11.31
C LYS A 2 -21.09 3.41 -10.69
N GLU A 3 -21.22 2.09 -10.70
CA GLU A 3 -20.10 1.21 -10.41
C GLU A 3 -19.02 1.42 -11.48
N PHE A 4 -17.88 1.94 -11.06
CA PHE A 4 -16.70 1.96 -11.92
C PHE A 4 -16.16 0.53 -12.05
N PRO A 5 -15.82 0.07 -13.27
CA PRO A 5 -15.29 -1.26 -13.44
C PRO A 5 -14.00 -1.43 -12.62
N ARG A 6 -13.88 -2.54 -11.91
CA ARG A 6 -12.66 -2.88 -11.18
C ARG A 6 -11.53 -3.11 -12.17
N ILE A 7 -10.43 -2.40 -12.00
CA ILE A 7 -9.24 -2.52 -12.84
C ILE A 7 -8.22 -3.38 -12.11
N LYS A 8 -7.89 -4.53 -12.69
CA LYS A 8 -6.86 -5.43 -12.19
C LYS A 8 -5.54 -5.13 -12.87
N LEU A 9 -4.52 -4.79 -12.10
CA LEU A 9 -3.15 -4.58 -12.58
C LEU A 9 -2.28 -5.83 -12.44
N ASN A 10 -2.54 -6.62 -11.40
CA ASN A 10 -1.79 -7.84 -11.08
C ASN A 10 -1.74 -8.81 -12.25
N GLY A 11 -0.54 -9.16 -12.70
CA GLY A 11 -0.31 -10.13 -13.77
C GLY A 11 -0.62 -9.62 -15.19
N GLN A 12 -0.90 -8.33 -15.38
CA GLN A 12 -1.24 -7.73 -16.67
C GLN A 12 -0.03 -7.23 -17.47
N CYS A 13 1.12 -7.11 -16.83
CA CYS A 13 2.36 -6.64 -17.43
C CYS A 13 3.48 -7.69 -17.34
N TYR A 14 4.48 -7.53 -18.19
CA TYR A 14 5.69 -8.35 -18.19
C TYR A 14 6.92 -7.48 -17.94
N PHE A 15 7.96 -8.09 -17.35
CA PHE A 15 9.23 -7.38 -17.18
C PHE A 15 9.83 -6.99 -18.53
N PRO A 16 10.40 -5.78 -18.65
CA PRO A 16 11.08 -5.34 -19.87
C PRO A 16 12.19 -6.32 -20.25
N GLY A 17 12.18 -6.75 -21.51
CA GLY A 17 13.14 -7.71 -22.03
C GLY A 17 12.99 -9.16 -21.51
N ARG A 18 11.93 -9.44 -20.74
CA ARG A 18 11.64 -10.77 -20.18
C ARG A 18 10.18 -11.15 -20.40
N PRO A 19 9.75 -11.45 -21.62
CA PRO A 19 8.34 -11.63 -21.97
C PRO A 19 7.67 -12.83 -21.30
N GLN A 20 8.44 -13.70 -20.65
CA GLN A 20 7.89 -14.84 -19.90
C GLN A 20 7.68 -14.55 -18.40
N ASN A 21 8.21 -13.41 -17.91
CA ASN A 21 8.13 -13.06 -16.50
C ASN A 21 7.08 -11.99 -16.28
N ARG A 22 5.96 -12.38 -15.68
CA ARG A 22 4.89 -11.44 -15.34
C ARG A 22 5.24 -10.59 -14.12
N ILE A 23 4.85 -9.34 -14.18
CA ILE A 23 4.82 -8.46 -13.01
C ILE A 23 3.55 -8.79 -12.23
N VAL A 24 3.71 -9.29 -11.01
CA VAL A 24 2.61 -9.73 -10.15
C VAL A 24 2.48 -8.83 -8.91
N CYS A 25 1.45 -9.06 -8.10
CA CYS A 25 1.05 -8.22 -6.96
C CYS A 25 2.22 -7.78 -6.07
N ARG A 26 3.15 -8.68 -5.71
CA ARG A 26 4.31 -8.34 -4.88
C ARG A 26 5.25 -7.29 -5.51
N HIS A 27 5.43 -7.34 -6.82
CA HIS A 27 6.27 -6.38 -7.56
C HIS A 27 5.60 -5.01 -7.61
N ILE A 28 4.29 -5.00 -7.84
CA ILE A 28 3.48 -3.79 -7.88
C ILE A 28 3.42 -3.14 -6.48
N ALA A 29 3.19 -3.93 -5.44
CA ALA A 29 3.20 -3.46 -4.06
C ALA A 29 4.56 -2.86 -3.68
N ALA A 30 5.67 -3.50 -4.06
CA ALA A 30 7.02 -2.99 -3.82
C ALA A 30 7.28 -1.66 -4.55
N GLN A 31 6.88 -1.55 -5.82
CA GLN A 31 7.00 -0.30 -6.57
C GLN A 31 6.16 0.81 -5.94
N TYR A 32 4.96 0.48 -5.49
CA TYR A 32 4.07 1.42 -4.81
C TYR A 32 4.69 1.98 -3.52
N ILE A 33 5.32 1.13 -2.71
CA ILE A 33 6.04 1.55 -1.50
C ILE A 33 7.18 2.52 -1.85
N ASN A 34 7.97 2.20 -2.88
CA ASN A 34 9.02 3.09 -3.34
C ASN A 34 8.49 4.47 -3.74
N ASP A 35 7.38 4.50 -4.45
CA ASP A 35 6.77 5.76 -4.89
C ASP A 35 6.25 6.58 -3.71
N ILE A 36 5.69 5.93 -2.69
CA ILE A 36 5.28 6.60 -1.44
C ILE A 36 6.47 7.26 -0.75
N TYR A 37 7.60 6.57 -0.62
CA TYR A 37 8.78 7.13 0.04
C TYR A 37 9.48 8.21 -0.78
N GLN A 38 9.31 8.21 -2.10
CA GLN A 38 9.80 9.29 -2.96
C GLN A 38 8.88 10.50 -2.96
N ASN A 39 7.58 10.29 -2.79
CA ASN A 39 6.56 11.34 -2.75
C ASN A 39 5.42 10.95 -1.82
N VAL A 40 5.39 11.54 -0.63
CA VAL A 40 4.41 11.22 0.42
C VAL A 40 2.96 11.53 0.03
N ASP A 41 2.74 12.40 -0.95
CA ASP A 41 1.43 12.78 -1.46
C ASP A 41 1.00 11.98 -2.69
N TYR A 42 1.81 11.01 -3.11
CA TYR A 42 1.53 10.19 -4.27
C TYR A 42 0.17 9.48 -4.22
N LYS A 43 -0.58 9.57 -5.31
CA LYS A 43 -1.92 9.00 -5.47
C LYS A 43 -1.97 8.06 -6.67
N PRO A 44 -1.69 6.78 -6.50
CA PRO A 44 -1.48 5.84 -7.60
C PRO A 44 -2.68 5.63 -8.51
N HIS A 45 -3.90 5.66 -7.96
CA HIS A 45 -5.13 5.48 -8.74
C HIS A 45 -5.44 6.62 -9.72
N GLN A 46 -4.85 7.79 -9.49
CA GLN A 46 -4.95 8.96 -10.37
C GLN A 46 -3.77 9.09 -11.32
N ASP A 47 -2.68 8.39 -11.03
CA ASP A 47 -1.39 8.50 -11.67
C ASP A 47 -1.04 7.22 -12.46
N ASP A 48 0.14 6.70 -12.21
CA ASP A 48 0.80 5.65 -12.99
C ASP A 48 0.22 4.24 -12.78
N TYR A 49 -0.63 4.04 -11.76
CA TYR A 49 -1.25 2.73 -11.45
C TYR A 49 -2.69 2.59 -11.97
N SER A 50 -3.17 3.56 -12.72
CA SER A 50 -4.56 3.58 -13.19
C SER A 50 -4.85 2.64 -14.36
N SER A 51 -3.82 2.14 -15.04
CA SER A 51 -3.93 1.14 -16.10
C SER A 51 -2.62 0.37 -16.27
N ALA A 52 -2.67 -0.81 -16.91
CA ALA A 52 -1.50 -1.61 -17.22
C ALA A 52 -0.47 -0.87 -18.08
N GLU A 53 -0.93 -0.11 -19.07
CA GLU A 53 -0.07 0.66 -19.97
C GLU A 53 0.67 1.77 -19.22
N LYS A 54 -0.05 2.54 -18.41
CA LYS A 54 0.55 3.62 -17.60
C LYS A 54 1.53 3.07 -16.58
N PHE A 55 1.15 1.98 -15.91
CA PHE A 55 2.04 1.31 -14.95
C PHE A 55 3.32 0.84 -15.61
N LEU A 56 3.25 0.18 -16.77
CA LEU A 56 4.44 -0.29 -17.46
C LEU A 56 5.36 0.85 -17.88
N THR A 57 4.80 1.95 -18.35
CA THR A 57 5.56 3.16 -18.68
C THR A 57 6.28 3.74 -17.46
N HIS A 58 5.59 3.85 -16.33
CA HIS A 58 6.14 4.31 -15.05
C HIS A 58 7.23 3.37 -14.54
N PHE A 59 6.93 2.08 -14.50
CA PHE A 59 7.84 1.02 -14.06
C PHE A 59 9.13 1.01 -14.87
N ASN A 60 9.05 1.12 -16.20
CA ASN A 60 10.22 1.16 -17.10
C ASN A 60 11.12 2.37 -16.87
N LYS A 61 10.54 3.53 -16.55
CA LYS A 61 11.32 4.72 -16.20
C LYS A 61 12.10 4.56 -14.91
N LYS A 62 11.53 3.86 -13.93
CA LYS A 62 12.11 3.67 -12.59
C LYS A 62 13.10 2.50 -12.53
N CYS A 63 12.83 1.42 -13.27
CA CYS A 63 13.64 0.21 -13.22
C CYS A 63 14.95 0.24 -13.99
N LYS A 64 15.25 1.30 -14.73
CA LYS A 64 16.53 1.38 -15.45
C LYS A 64 17.76 1.24 -14.58
N ASN A 65 17.65 1.45 -13.26
CA ASN A 65 18.77 1.44 -12.33
C ASN A 65 18.54 0.71 -11.01
N GLN A 66 17.42 0.04 -10.83
CA GLN A 66 17.15 -0.64 -9.57
C GLN A 66 16.67 -2.05 -9.86
N THR A 67 17.52 -2.99 -9.55
CA THR A 67 17.09 -4.36 -9.36
C THR A 67 15.96 -4.33 -8.32
N LEU A 68 14.80 -4.88 -8.67
CA LEU A 68 13.72 -5.16 -7.72
C LEU A 68 14.15 -6.17 -6.62
N ALA A 69 15.39 -6.16 -6.30
CA ALA A 69 15.97 -6.84 -5.14
C ALA A 69 15.44 -6.29 -3.81
N LEU A 70 14.33 -5.66 -3.93
CA LEU A 70 14.02 -4.73 -2.96
C LEU A 70 13.09 -4.99 -1.92
N VAL A 71 12.66 -6.06 -1.74
CA VAL A 71 12.05 -6.38 -0.48
C VAL A 71 12.81 -7.57 0.10
N SER A 72 14.06 -7.40 0.28
CA SER A 72 14.72 -8.10 1.35
C SER A 72 14.14 -7.50 2.63
N SER A 73 12.95 -7.95 2.96
CA SER A 73 12.34 -7.73 4.23
C SER A 73 13.37 -8.01 5.31
N ARG A 74 13.84 -6.96 5.92
CA ARG A 74 14.64 -7.11 7.13
C ARG A 74 13.79 -7.91 8.12
N PRO A 75 14.30 -8.99 8.70
CA PRO A 75 13.55 -9.83 9.64
C PRO A 75 12.91 -9.03 10.78
N GLU A 76 13.55 -7.93 11.15
CA GLU A 76 13.18 -7.04 12.24
C GLU A 76 11.86 -6.27 12.02
N GLY A 77 11.35 -6.25 10.79
CA GLY A 77 10.11 -5.53 10.43
C GLY A 77 8.91 -6.43 10.13
N ARG A 78 9.00 -7.74 10.41
CA ARG A 78 7.89 -8.68 10.14
C ARG A 78 7.03 -8.88 11.37
N CYS A 79 5.72 -8.88 11.17
CA CYS A 79 4.79 -9.42 12.16
C CYS A 79 3.76 -10.30 11.44
N VAL A 80 3.22 -11.25 12.19
CA VAL A 80 2.08 -12.08 11.78
C VAL A 80 0.95 -11.78 12.73
N ALA A 81 -0.22 -11.48 12.18
CA ALA A 81 -1.41 -11.16 12.96
C ALA A 81 -2.65 -11.80 12.32
N ALA A 82 -3.66 -12.08 13.12
CA ALA A 82 -4.96 -12.45 12.60
C ALA A 82 -5.63 -11.23 11.95
N CYS A 83 -6.53 -11.49 10.98
CA CYS A 83 -7.26 -10.42 10.30
C CYS A 83 -8.00 -9.48 11.26
N GLY A 84 -8.55 -10.01 12.37
CA GLY A 84 -9.21 -9.22 13.40
C GLY A 84 -8.27 -8.32 14.20
N ASP A 85 -6.99 -8.63 14.26
CA ASP A 85 -5.98 -7.87 15.00
C ASP A 85 -5.28 -6.81 14.17
N PHE A 86 -5.68 -6.65 12.90
CA PHE A 86 -5.04 -5.72 11.96
C PHE A 86 -4.99 -4.29 12.52
N GLY A 87 -6.10 -3.77 13.04
CA GLY A 87 -6.16 -2.43 13.61
C GLY A 87 -5.27 -2.26 14.85
N LEU A 88 -5.17 -3.30 15.69
CA LEU A 88 -4.28 -3.32 16.85
C LEU A 88 -2.81 -3.20 16.42
N VAL A 89 -2.42 -3.92 15.36
CA VAL A 89 -1.07 -3.82 14.78
C VAL A 89 -0.83 -2.44 14.21
N MET A 90 -1.80 -1.86 13.51
CA MET A 90 -1.69 -0.50 12.95
C MET A 90 -1.51 0.54 14.07
N LYS A 91 -2.27 0.43 15.16
CA LYS A 91 -2.09 1.29 16.34
C LYS A 91 -0.68 1.20 16.90
N ALA A 92 -0.15 -0.01 17.06
CA ALA A 92 1.22 -0.21 17.55
C ALA A 92 2.27 0.44 16.64
N TYR A 93 2.07 0.40 15.32
CA TYR A 93 2.94 1.11 14.38
C TYR A 93 2.81 2.63 14.49
N PHE A 94 1.61 3.18 14.70
CA PHE A 94 1.45 4.61 14.97
C PHE A 94 2.17 5.05 16.23
N ASP A 95 2.09 4.27 17.30
CA ASP A 95 2.85 4.54 18.54
C ASP A 95 4.36 4.59 18.27
N LYS A 96 4.86 3.64 17.48
CA LYS A 96 6.27 3.61 17.08
C LYS A 96 6.64 4.78 16.17
N MET A 97 5.77 5.16 15.24
CA MET A 97 5.99 6.31 14.36
C MET A 97 6.10 7.60 15.15
N GLU A 98 5.21 7.83 16.10
CA GLU A 98 5.27 9.02 16.98
C GLU A 98 6.54 9.05 17.81
N SER A 99 6.90 7.93 18.43
CA SER A 99 8.13 7.82 19.24
C SER A 99 9.41 8.11 18.44
N ASN A 100 9.38 7.88 17.13
CA ASN A 100 10.52 8.10 16.23
C ASN A 100 10.39 9.37 15.37
N GLY A 101 9.33 10.17 15.54
CA GLY A 101 9.10 11.37 14.73
C GLY A 101 8.83 11.09 13.25
N ILE A 102 8.25 9.92 12.93
CA ILE A 102 7.96 9.46 11.56
C ILE A 102 6.50 9.78 11.24
N SER A 103 6.26 10.50 10.15
CA SER A 103 4.90 10.87 9.71
C SER A 103 4.31 9.96 8.63
N VAL A 104 5.13 9.19 7.94
CA VAL A 104 4.69 8.24 6.87
C VAL A 104 5.44 6.94 7.00
N MET A 105 4.71 5.84 6.92
CA MET A 105 5.26 4.49 6.83
C MET A 105 4.44 3.67 5.84
N ALA A 106 5.10 2.79 5.11
CA ALA A 106 4.44 1.84 4.23
C ALA A 106 5.09 0.45 4.36
N ALA A 107 4.27 -0.58 4.19
CA ALA A 107 4.71 -1.97 4.25
C ALA A 107 3.92 -2.85 3.26
N ILE A 108 4.52 -3.98 2.89
CA ILE A 108 3.80 -5.03 2.19
C ILE A 108 2.99 -5.82 3.20
N LEU A 109 1.71 -5.98 2.90
CA LEU A 109 0.79 -6.85 3.60
C LEU A 109 0.60 -8.11 2.75
N LEU A 110 0.92 -9.25 3.31
CA LEU A 110 0.72 -10.56 2.65
C LEU A 110 -0.54 -11.22 3.22
N VAL A 111 -1.47 -11.54 2.33
CA VAL A 111 -2.72 -12.24 2.64
C VAL A 111 -2.81 -13.43 1.71
N ASP A 112 -2.67 -14.64 2.25
CA ASP A 112 -2.57 -15.87 1.47
C ASP A 112 -1.54 -15.75 0.33
N ASN A 113 -1.99 -15.83 -0.91
CA ASN A 113 -1.14 -15.74 -2.09
C ASN A 113 -1.14 -14.34 -2.73
N HIS A 114 -1.58 -13.32 -1.99
CA HIS A 114 -1.72 -11.96 -2.50
C HIS A 114 -0.90 -10.96 -1.68
N ALA A 115 -0.36 -9.95 -2.36
CA ALA A 115 0.39 -8.86 -1.75
C ALA A 115 -0.33 -7.53 -1.97
N LEU A 116 -0.54 -6.83 -0.89
CA LEU A 116 -1.14 -5.50 -0.80
C LEU A 116 -0.09 -4.51 -0.29
N THR A 117 -0.36 -3.23 -0.41
CA THR A 117 0.42 -2.19 0.29
C THR A 117 -0.44 -1.53 1.34
N VAL A 118 0.03 -1.52 2.58
CA VAL A 118 -0.53 -0.69 3.64
C VAL A 118 0.32 0.56 3.79
N ARG A 119 -0.33 1.70 3.94
CA ARG A 119 0.29 3.00 4.19
C ARG A 119 -0.31 3.61 5.45
N LEU A 120 0.54 4.02 6.35
CA LEU A 120 0.21 4.77 7.55
C LEU A 120 0.70 6.20 7.41
N ARG A 121 -0.13 7.14 7.81
CA ARG A 121 0.22 8.55 7.79
C ARG A 121 -0.32 9.28 9.03
N ILE A 122 0.53 10.07 9.65
CA ILE A 122 0.17 11.01 10.71
C ILE A 122 0.13 12.39 10.07
N LYS A 123 -1.02 13.06 10.14
CA LYS A 123 -1.23 14.40 9.61
C LYS A 123 -1.59 15.36 10.72
N ASN A 124 -0.87 16.43 10.82
CA ASN A 124 -1.24 17.55 11.67
C ASN A 124 -1.96 18.59 10.83
N THR A 125 -3.12 19.03 11.27
CA THR A 125 -3.88 20.09 10.61
C THR A 125 -3.40 21.45 11.10
N THR A 126 -3.74 22.48 10.34
CA THR A 126 -3.48 23.88 10.73
C THR A 126 -4.20 24.30 12.02
N GLU A 127 -5.24 23.58 12.38
CA GLU A 127 -6.05 23.79 13.60
C GLU A 127 -5.48 23.06 14.82
N GLY A 128 -4.36 22.36 14.66
CA GLY A 128 -3.68 21.62 15.73
C GLY A 128 -4.24 20.21 16.00
N CYS A 129 -5.16 19.72 15.17
CA CYS A 129 -5.66 18.36 15.26
C CYS A 129 -4.69 17.37 14.59
N THR A 130 -4.52 16.20 15.18
CA THR A 130 -3.76 15.10 14.59
C THR A 130 -4.70 14.07 14.00
N HIS A 131 -4.47 13.69 12.74
CA HIS A 131 -5.21 12.63 12.08
C HIS A 131 -4.29 11.44 11.79
N TYR A 132 -4.78 10.25 12.12
CA TYR A 132 -4.16 8.96 11.83
C TYR A 132 -4.86 8.34 10.63
N VAL A 133 -4.12 8.10 9.56
CA VAL A 133 -4.67 7.62 8.30
C VAL A 133 -4.07 6.26 7.97
N VAL A 134 -4.93 5.27 7.80
CA VAL A 134 -4.59 3.95 7.27
C VAL A 134 -5.18 3.83 5.88
N SER A 135 -4.39 3.45 4.90
CA SER A 135 -4.88 3.14 3.56
C SER A 135 -4.27 1.86 3.03
N VAL A 136 -5.07 1.07 2.34
CA VAL A 136 -4.64 -0.17 1.70
C VAL A 136 -4.81 -0.03 0.19
N TYR A 137 -3.75 -0.35 -0.54
CA TYR A 137 -3.72 -0.42 -1.99
C TYR A 137 -3.65 -1.89 -2.43
N ASP A 138 -4.58 -2.27 -3.30
CA ASP A 138 -4.70 -3.62 -3.85
C ASP A 138 -4.43 -3.62 -5.36
N PRO A 139 -3.38 -4.32 -5.84
CA PRO A 139 -3.12 -4.47 -7.27
C PRO A 139 -4.21 -5.19 -8.06
N ASN A 140 -5.13 -5.89 -7.41
CA ASN A 140 -6.30 -6.49 -8.04
C ASN A 140 -7.46 -5.51 -8.25
N VAL A 141 -7.44 -4.39 -7.51
CA VAL A 141 -8.47 -3.32 -7.59
C VAL A 141 -7.74 -1.96 -7.59
N THR A 142 -6.91 -1.75 -8.60
CA THR A 142 -5.95 -0.63 -8.63
C THR A 142 -6.60 0.75 -8.75
N ASN A 143 -7.84 0.81 -9.22
CA ASN A 143 -8.61 2.05 -9.34
C ASN A 143 -9.41 2.41 -8.09
N ASP A 144 -9.32 1.60 -7.05
CA ASP A 144 -9.98 1.83 -5.78
C ASP A 144 -8.99 1.66 -4.61
N LYS A 145 -9.11 2.50 -3.61
CA LYS A 145 -8.27 2.48 -2.43
C LYS A 145 -9.13 2.75 -1.21
N ILE A 146 -9.13 1.82 -0.28
CA ILE A 146 -9.80 2.02 0.99
C ILE A 146 -8.89 2.80 1.93
N ARG A 147 -9.45 3.82 2.52
CA ARG A 147 -8.79 4.73 3.43
C ARG A 147 -9.68 5.01 4.63
N ILE A 148 -9.12 4.82 5.81
CA ILE A 148 -9.75 5.19 7.07
C ILE A 148 -8.91 6.29 7.72
N MET A 149 -9.58 7.28 8.27
CA MET A 149 -8.97 8.40 9.00
C MET A 149 -9.68 8.58 10.34
N SER A 150 -8.89 8.69 11.40
CA SER A 150 -9.40 8.98 12.74
C SER A 150 -8.52 10.03 13.45
N GLU A 151 -9.10 10.78 14.36
CA GLU A 151 -8.38 11.68 15.28
C GLU A 151 -7.79 10.91 16.47
N SER A 152 -8.18 9.66 16.68
CA SER A 152 -7.71 8.80 17.75
C SER A 152 -7.12 7.50 17.24
N LYS A 153 -5.92 7.17 17.70
CA LYS A 153 -5.31 5.85 17.47
C LYS A 153 -6.13 4.72 18.11
N GLU A 154 -6.84 5.01 19.17
CA GLU A 154 -7.67 4.04 19.87
C GLU A 154 -8.84 3.56 19.00
N ASP A 155 -9.35 4.41 18.11
CA ASP A 155 -10.38 4.00 17.16
C ASP A 155 -9.82 3.05 16.11
N ILE A 156 -8.57 3.27 15.68
CA ILE A 156 -7.92 2.43 14.66
C ILE A 156 -7.82 0.97 15.10
N LYS A 157 -7.60 0.68 16.38
CA LYS A 157 -7.46 -0.70 16.89
C LYS A 157 -8.69 -1.59 16.68
N HIS A 158 -9.86 -0.99 16.47
CA HIS A 158 -11.12 -1.71 16.30
C HIS A 158 -11.38 -2.21 14.87
N TYR A 159 -10.58 -1.75 13.90
CA TYR A 159 -10.73 -2.18 12.52
C TYR A 159 -10.07 -3.54 12.28
N SER A 160 -10.75 -4.38 11.50
CA SER A 160 -10.18 -5.61 10.95
C SER A 160 -9.59 -5.36 9.56
N LEU A 161 -8.81 -6.30 9.05
CA LEU A 161 -8.33 -6.22 7.68
C LEU A 161 -9.47 -6.19 6.66
N MET A 162 -10.59 -6.86 6.97
CA MET A 162 -11.76 -6.92 6.08
C MET A 162 -12.42 -5.56 5.85
N ASP A 163 -12.23 -4.60 6.78
CA ASP A 163 -12.70 -3.21 6.59
C ASP A 163 -11.93 -2.47 5.49
N PHE A 164 -10.79 -3.01 5.07
CA PHE A 164 -9.90 -2.44 4.05
C PHE A 164 -9.86 -3.24 2.75
N MET A 165 -10.68 -4.26 2.61
CA MET A 165 -10.71 -5.13 1.44
C MET A 165 -12.06 -5.10 0.76
N ASN A 166 -12.06 -4.88 -0.55
CA ASN A 166 -13.28 -4.83 -1.37
C ASN A 166 -13.66 -6.19 -1.98
N VAL A 167 -12.87 -7.21 -1.75
CA VAL A 167 -13.04 -8.54 -2.35
C VAL A 167 -12.75 -9.63 -1.33
N ASP A 168 -13.51 -10.71 -1.41
CA ASP A 168 -13.21 -11.95 -0.72
C ASP A 168 -12.07 -12.66 -1.46
N TYR A 169 -11.00 -12.95 -0.76
CA TYR A 169 -9.86 -13.72 -1.26
C TYR A 169 -9.94 -15.15 -0.77
#